data_985a956e0ba4365003454ec8f9630d8c
#
_entry.id   985a956e0ba4365003454ec8f9630d8c
#
_cell.length_a   1.000
_cell.length_b   1.000
_cell.length_c   1.000
_cell.angle_alpha   90.00
_cell.angle_beta   90.00
_cell.angle_gamma   90.00
#
_symmetry.space_group_name_H-M   'P 1'
#
loop_
_entity.id
_entity.type
_entity.pdbx_description
1 polymer ?
#
loop_
_entity_poly.entity_id
_entity_poly.type
_entity_poly.pdbx_seq_one_letter_code
_entity_poly.pdbx_strand_id
1 'polypeptide(L)' 'MAKEIVKVTVDTITIYRTTGGKIAVKRSDRLKPSRYFDNIKDARKYAEGHFEGNVSESL' A
#
# COMPACT_ATOMS: atom_id res chain seq x y z
N MET A 1 29.60 2.32 -5.48
CA MET A 1 28.86 1.29 -4.77
C MET A 1 27.35 1.48 -4.98
N ALA A 2 26.71 0.45 -5.45
CA ALA A 2 25.28 0.53 -5.69
C ALA A 2 24.52 0.51 -4.37
N LYS A 3 23.54 1.37 -4.26
CA LYS A 3 22.68 1.40 -3.11
C LYS A 3 21.40 0.65 -3.43
N GLU A 4 21.17 -0.43 -2.77
CA GLU A 4 19.96 -1.19 -2.98
C GLU A 4 18.82 -0.59 -2.18
N ILE A 5 17.69 -0.45 -2.85
CA ILE A 5 16.46 -0.05 -2.19
C ILE A 5 15.73 -1.32 -1.81
N VAL A 6 15.66 -1.59 -0.52
CA VAL A 6 14.99 -2.77 -0.02
C VAL A 6 13.57 -2.40 0.32
N LYS A 7 12.62 -3.12 -0.28
CA LYS A 7 11.22 -2.92 0.03
C LYS A 7 10.92 -3.40 1.44
N VAL A 8 9.97 -2.75 2.08
CA VAL A 8 9.52 -3.17 3.41
C VAL A 8 8.73 -4.46 3.27
N THR A 9 9.16 -5.48 4.01
CA THR A 9 8.47 -6.77 4.00
C THR A 9 7.32 -6.74 4.99
N VAL A 10 6.12 -7.03 4.51
CA VAL A 10 4.92 -7.08 5.36
C VAL A 10 4.11 -8.31 4.98
N ASP A 11 3.24 -8.75 5.90
CA ASP A 11 2.39 -9.91 5.62
C ASP A 11 1.38 -9.60 4.53
N THR A 12 0.69 -8.49 4.67
CA THR A 12 -0.35 -8.09 3.73
C THR A 12 -0.46 -6.59 3.68
N ILE A 13 -0.66 -6.09 2.47
CA ILE A 13 -1.01 -4.70 2.22
C ILE A 13 -2.45 -4.70 1.76
N THR A 14 -3.29 -3.91 2.40
CA THR A 14 -4.70 -3.80 2.04
C THR A 14 -4.93 -2.46 1.34
N ILE A 15 -5.57 -2.52 0.18
CA ILE A 15 -5.97 -1.33 -0.56
C ILE A 15 -7.49 -1.24 -0.47
N TYR A 16 -8.01 -0.17 0.08
CA TYR A 16 -9.44 -0.03 0.29
C TYR A 16 -9.89 1.41 0.06
N ARG A 17 -11.21 1.57 -0.11
CA ARG A 17 -11.80 2.88 -0.32
C ARG A 17 -12.28 3.45 1.01
N THR A 18 -11.94 4.71 1.27
CA THR A 18 -12.38 5.39 2.48
C THR A 18 -13.76 6.01 2.28
N THR A 19 -14.38 6.42 3.37
CA THR A 19 -15.67 7.10 3.32
C THR A 19 -15.61 8.40 2.52
N GLY A 20 -14.46 9.02 2.50
CA GLY A 20 -14.28 10.27 1.74
C GLY A 20 -14.01 10.08 0.26
N GLY A 21 -14.01 8.83 -0.22
CA GLY A 21 -13.77 8.55 -1.63
C GLY A 21 -12.29 8.43 -2.02
N LYS A 22 -11.41 8.44 -1.04
CA LYS A 22 -9.99 8.24 -1.29
C LYS A 22 -9.65 6.76 -1.24
N ILE A 23 -8.54 6.42 -1.89
CA ILE A 23 -8.03 5.05 -1.84
C ILE A 23 -6.90 5.01 -0.81
N ALA A 24 -7.03 4.12 0.16
CA ALA A 24 -6.05 4.00 1.24
C ALA A 24 -5.23 2.73 1.08
N VAL A 25 -3.94 2.84 1.40
CA VAL A 25 -3.03 1.69 1.42
C VAL A 25 -2.60 1.48 2.86
N LYS A 26 -2.97 0.34 3.43
CA LYS A 26 -2.70 0.03 4.83
C LYS A 26 -1.87 -1.24 4.95
N ARG A 27 -0.85 -1.18 5.78
CA ARG A 27 -0.04 -2.36 6.11
C ARG A 27 -0.74 -3.15 7.21
N SER A 28 -0.59 -4.47 7.15
CA SER A 28 -1.19 -5.34 8.17
C SER A 28 -0.63 -5.11 9.57
N ASP A 29 0.60 -4.64 9.66
CA ASP A 29 1.26 -4.40 10.95
C ASP A 29 1.04 -2.98 11.49
N ARG A 30 0.17 -2.21 10.85
CA ARG A 30 -0.12 -0.84 11.26
C ARG A 30 -1.61 -0.65 11.47
N LEU A 31 -1.96 0.25 12.37
CA LEU A 31 -3.36 0.55 12.65
C LEU A 31 -3.93 1.58 11.70
N LYS A 32 -3.07 2.43 11.14
CA LYS A 32 -3.50 3.51 10.26
C LYS A 32 -2.93 3.31 8.85
N PRO A 33 -3.63 3.83 7.83
CA PRO A 33 -3.11 3.75 6.47
C PRO A 33 -1.77 4.45 6.34
N SER A 34 -0.92 3.89 5.48
CA SER A 34 0.37 4.50 5.19
C SER A 34 0.23 5.70 4.27
N ARG A 35 -0.75 5.64 3.36
CA ARG A 35 -0.92 6.70 2.39
C ARG A 35 -2.30 6.66 1.76
N TYR A 36 -2.73 7.82 1.23
CA TYR A 36 -3.98 7.96 0.51
C TYR A 36 -3.72 8.38 -0.93
N PHE A 37 -4.57 7.93 -1.83
CA PHE A 37 -4.47 8.24 -3.25
C PHE A 37 -5.85 8.61 -3.80
N ASP A 38 -5.85 9.30 -4.94
CA ASP A 38 -7.10 9.68 -5.58
C ASP A 38 -7.67 8.56 -6.44
N ASN A 39 -6.83 7.61 -6.86
CA ASN A 39 -7.25 6.52 -7.71
C ASN A 39 -6.53 5.23 -7.35
N ILE A 40 -7.12 4.11 -7.77
CA ILE A 40 -6.60 2.78 -7.45
C ILE A 40 -5.27 2.50 -8.14
N LYS A 41 -5.08 3.04 -9.33
CA LYS A 41 -3.87 2.79 -10.10
C LYS A 41 -2.63 3.28 -9.35
N ASP A 42 -2.70 4.47 -8.79
CA ASP A 42 -1.58 5.03 -8.03
C ASP A 42 -1.36 4.25 -6.73
N ALA A 43 -2.45 3.82 -6.08
CA ALA A 43 -2.35 3.02 -4.87
C ALA A 43 -1.67 1.69 -5.13
N ARG A 44 -2.02 1.01 -6.21
CA ARG A 44 -1.38 -0.24 -6.60
C ARG A 44 0.09 -0.05 -6.88
N LYS A 45 0.42 0.99 -7.60
CA LYS A 45 1.80 1.29 -7.94
C LYS A 45 2.64 1.53 -6.69
N TYR A 46 2.09 2.26 -5.75
CA TYR A 46 2.77 2.52 -4.49
C TYR A 46 2.98 1.22 -3.71
N ALA A 47 1.95 0.40 -3.60
CA ALA A 47 2.03 -0.84 -2.86
C ALA A 47 3.07 -1.78 -3.47
N GLU A 48 3.07 -1.93 -4.78
CA GLU A 48 4.00 -2.80 -5.47
C GLU A 48 5.43 -2.27 -5.41
N GLY A 49 5.59 -0.96 -5.41
CA GLY A 49 6.91 -0.34 -5.43
C GLY A 49 7.58 -0.24 -4.06
N HIS A 50 6.80 -0.21 -2.98
CA HIS A 50 7.32 0.05 -1.64
C HIS A 50 7.27 -1.15 -0.71
N PHE A 51 6.49 -2.17 -1.04
CA PHE A 51 6.28 -3.28 -0.14
C PHE A 51 6.42 -4.62 -0.85
N GLU A 52 6.85 -5.62 -0.08
CA GLU A 52 6.84 -7.01 -0.51
C GLU A 52 5.85 -7.76 0.37
N GLY A 53 5.09 -8.66 -0.22
CA GLY A 53 4.10 -9.44 0.48
C GLY A 53 2.83 -9.53 -0.34
N ASN A 54 1.76 -9.94 0.33
CA ASN A 54 0.47 -10.09 -0.34
C ASN A 54 -0.25 -8.75 -0.41
N VAL A 55 -0.82 -8.47 -1.56
CA VAL A 55 -1.64 -7.26 -1.74
C VAL A 55 -3.09 -7.68 -1.87
N SER A 56 -3.91 -7.16 -0.98
CA SER A 56 -5.34 -7.43 -0.95
C SER A 56 -6.10 -6.17 -1.28
N GLU A 57 -7.05 -6.27 -2.19
CA GLU A 57 -7.87 -5.13 -2.58
C GLU A 57 -9.30 -5.33 -2.12
N SER A 58 -9.78 -4.39 -1.32
CA SER A 58 -11.13 -4.44 -0.76
C SER A 58 -11.92 -3.26 -1.31
N LEU A 59 -12.16 -3.29 -2.59
CA LEU A 59 -12.89 -2.25 -3.32
C LEU A 59 -14.27 -2.75 -3.80
#